data_6d9a2b5b1c3e545a4f52f356a4bddddb
#
_entry.id   6d9a2b5b1c3e545a4f52f356a4bddddb
#
_cell.length_a   1.000
_cell.length_b   1.000
_cell.length_c   1.000
_cell.angle_alpha   90.00
_cell.angle_beta   90.00
_cell.angle_gamma   90.00
#
_symmetry.space_group_name_H-M   'P 1'
#
loop_
_entity.id
_entity.type
_entity.pdbx_description
1 polymer ?
#
loop_
_entity_poly.entity_id
_entity_poly.type
_entity_poly.pdbx_seq_one_letter_code
_entity_poly.pdbx_strand_id
1 'polypeptide(L)'
;MNRKELIALFLKGFAMGAANVIPGVSGGTVAFITGIYERMINALKSFDTQAVKLLFKGEIKALLKHVDFSFLCVLNLGVIASILTLAKLLAIGFERYPVFLAALFFGLILASIPSVAKMIKHWSATTLIALFIGFGIAISMTFVPTASENTHVIYLMLCGVVAMCSMIIPGVSGSFVLLLMGNYQLIMIDTVNTLRAGDFATALPILIPVAVGAVLGLIVLSRFLSWLFKRHHDNAVAVITGFVAGSLAIVWPWKRAGEVIMKNGEEKVLSYINELPVMDTHFFIALGIMLAGAALMILVDKAGSAKA
;
A
#
# COMPACT_ATOMS: atom_id res chain seq x y z
N MET A 1 -7.91 17.13 18.48
CA MET A 1 -6.60 17.33 17.82
C MET A 1 -6.32 18.81 17.75
N ASN A 2 -5.10 19.24 18.10
CA ASN A 2 -4.68 20.63 17.93
C ASN A 2 -4.26 20.90 16.47
N ARG A 3 -4.08 22.21 16.11
CA ARG A 3 -3.76 22.60 14.72
C ARG A 3 -2.48 21.95 14.18
N LYS A 4 -1.46 21.75 15.02
CA LYS A 4 -0.19 21.12 14.63
C LYS A 4 -0.37 19.62 14.34
N GLU A 5 -1.18 18.94 15.15
CA GLU A 5 -1.52 17.52 14.94
C GLU A 5 -2.33 17.32 13.64
N LEU A 6 -3.27 18.22 13.34
CA LEU A 6 -4.06 18.16 12.10
C LEU A 6 -3.17 18.29 10.86
N ILE A 7 -2.25 19.28 10.87
CA ILE A 7 -1.31 19.49 9.76
C ILE A 7 -0.38 18.27 9.61
N ALA A 8 0.16 17.77 10.72
CA ALA A 8 1.04 16.59 10.68
C ALA A 8 0.31 15.36 10.14
N LEU A 9 -0.95 15.14 10.55
CA LEU A 9 -1.77 14.03 10.06
C LEU A 9 -2.11 14.19 8.58
N PHE A 10 -2.47 15.40 8.13
CA PHE A 10 -2.69 15.69 6.71
C PHE A 10 -1.45 15.38 5.88
N LEU A 11 -0.25 15.80 6.32
CA LEU A 11 1.01 15.51 5.63
C LEU A 11 1.33 14.01 5.60
N LYS A 12 1.01 13.26 6.67
CA LYS A 12 1.12 11.79 6.67
C LYS A 12 0.17 11.17 5.65
N GLY A 13 -1.07 11.65 5.59
CA GLY A 13 -2.05 11.25 4.56
C GLY A 13 -1.57 11.58 3.15
N PHE A 14 -1.00 12.76 2.95
CA PHE A 14 -0.43 13.17 1.67
C PHE A 14 0.72 12.24 1.22
N ALA A 15 1.62 11.89 2.13
CA ALA A 15 2.70 10.92 1.85
C ALA A 15 2.15 9.50 1.55
N MET A 16 1.08 9.07 2.26
CA MET A 16 0.38 7.81 1.96
C MET A 16 -0.22 7.82 0.55
N GLY A 17 -0.87 8.91 0.16
CA GLY A 17 -1.45 9.06 -1.16
C GLY A 17 -0.40 9.04 -2.26
N ALA A 18 0.73 9.71 -2.06
CA ALA A 18 1.87 9.65 -2.96
C ALA A 18 2.38 8.20 -3.15
N ALA A 19 2.55 7.48 -2.05
CA ALA A 19 2.97 6.08 -2.08
C ALA A 19 1.98 5.16 -2.82
N ASN A 20 0.68 5.37 -2.65
CA ASN A 20 -0.36 4.56 -3.29
C ASN A 20 -0.43 4.71 -4.82
N VAL A 21 0.05 5.83 -5.36
CA VAL A 21 0.13 6.05 -6.81
C VAL A 21 1.26 5.25 -7.44
N ILE A 22 2.24 4.84 -6.63
CA ILE A 22 3.46 4.19 -7.09
C ILE A 22 3.27 2.68 -7.12
N PRO A 23 3.44 2.01 -8.27
CA PRO A 23 3.42 0.55 -8.31
C PRO A 23 4.50 -0.05 -7.42
N GLY A 24 4.11 -0.99 -6.55
CA GLY A 24 5.04 -1.66 -5.62
C GLY A 24 5.31 -0.92 -4.30
N VAL A 25 4.81 0.30 -4.13
CA VAL A 25 4.85 1.02 -2.84
C VAL A 25 3.46 1.09 -2.24
N SER A 26 3.35 0.86 -0.94
CA SER A 26 2.08 0.83 -0.22
C SER A 26 1.95 2.04 0.73
N GLY A 27 0.80 2.71 0.69
CA GLY A 27 0.45 3.71 1.70
C GLY A 27 0.43 3.13 3.11
N GLY A 28 0.15 1.82 3.26
CA GLY A 28 0.30 1.08 4.51
C GLY A 28 1.73 1.13 5.07
N THR A 29 2.75 1.04 4.21
CA THR A 29 4.15 1.21 4.61
C THR A 29 4.37 2.61 5.20
N VAL A 30 3.87 3.65 4.54
CA VAL A 30 3.97 5.03 5.04
C VAL A 30 3.23 5.20 6.37
N ALA A 31 2.02 4.66 6.49
CA ALA A 31 1.27 4.68 7.74
C ALA A 31 2.04 4.02 8.88
N PHE A 32 2.70 2.89 8.60
CA PHE A 32 3.48 2.14 9.57
C PHE A 32 4.72 2.93 10.02
N ILE A 33 5.52 3.41 9.06
CA ILE A 33 6.73 4.21 9.32
C ILE A 33 6.41 5.49 10.10
N THR A 34 5.28 6.14 9.78
CA THR A 34 4.87 7.39 10.44
C THR A 34 4.13 7.19 11.76
N GLY A 35 4.00 5.93 12.23
CA GLY A 35 3.42 5.58 13.54
C GLY A 35 1.90 5.77 13.65
N ILE A 36 1.18 5.83 12.53
CA ILE A 36 -0.30 5.96 12.54
C ILE A 36 -1.01 4.65 12.17
N TYR A 37 -0.27 3.60 11.87
CA TYR A 37 -0.82 2.35 11.34
C TYR A 37 -1.81 1.69 12.31
N GLU A 38 -1.45 1.51 13.58
CA GLU A 38 -2.33 0.88 14.56
C GLU A 38 -3.61 1.70 14.78
N ARG A 39 -3.49 3.06 14.83
CA ARG A 39 -4.66 3.93 14.94
C ARG A 39 -5.57 3.79 13.73
N MET A 40 -4.99 3.73 12.52
CA MET A 40 -5.72 3.49 11.27
C MET A 40 -6.46 2.15 11.31
N ILE A 41 -5.79 1.06 11.68
CA ILE A 41 -6.40 -0.27 11.79
C ILE A 41 -7.54 -0.27 12.82
N ASN A 42 -7.36 0.36 13.97
CA ASN A 42 -8.40 0.45 14.99
C ASN A 42 -9.60 1.29 14.53
N ALA A 43 -9.38 2.39 13.83
CA ALA A 43 -10.43 3.21 13.23
C ALA A 43 -11.21 2.45 12.15
N LEU A 44 -10.52 1.68 11.29
CA LEU A 44 -11.18 0.83 10.29
C LEU A 44 -11.98 -0.31 10.92
N LYS A 45 -11.45 -0.92 11.99
CA LYS A 45 -12.17 -1.96 12.75
C LYS A 45 -13.44 -1.45 13.43
N SER A 46 -13.49 -0.17 13.82
CA SER A 46 -14.63 0.41 14.52
C SER A 46 -15.87 0.62 13.64
N PHE A 47 -15.78 0.34 12.33
CA PHE A 47 -16.96 0.14 11.47
C PHE A 47 -17.58 -1.23 11.77
N ASP A 48 -18.14 -1.38 12.96
CA ASP A 48 -18.70 -2.60 13.52
C ASP A 48 -20.21 -2.51 13.72
N THR A 49 -20.80 -3.53 14.36
CA THR A 49 -22.24 -3.56 14.69
C THR A 49 -22.65 -2.43 15.61
N GLN A 50 -21.73 -1.89 16.42
CA GLN A 50 -22.00 -0.73 17.28
C GLN A 50 -22.13 0.55 16.46
N ALA A 51 -21.25 0.75 15.46
CA ALA A 51 -21.35 1.87 14.52
C ALA A 51 -22.71 1.86 13.80
N VAL A 52 -23.15 0.68 13.33
CA VAL A 52 -24.47 0.50 12.70
C VAL A 52 -25.60 0.85 13.67
N LYS A 53 -25.54 0.38 14.92
CA LYS A 53 -26.54 0.70 15.94
C LYS A 53 -26.63 2.21 16.25
N LEU A 54 -25.48 2.88 16.37
CA LEU A 54 -25.40 4.33 16.60
C LEU A 54 -26.01 5.11 15.43
N LEU A 55 -25.77 4.65 14.20
CA LEU A 55 -26.32 5.24 12.98
C LEU A 55 -27.87 5.16 13.00
N PHE A 56 -28.41 3.95 13.24
CA PHE A 56 -29.88 3.76 13.28
C PHE A 56 -30.58 4.47 14.44
N LYS A 57 -29.86 4.73 15.55
CA LYS A 57 -30.36 5.54 16.66
C LYS A 57 -30.28 7.05 16.40
N GLY A 58 -29.67 7.49 15.31
CA GLY A 58 -29.45 8.90 15.02
C GLY A 58 -28.38 9.56 15.91
N GLU A 59 -27.59 8.76 16.65
CA GLU A 59 -26.54 9.24 17.55
C GLU A 59 -25.28 9.61 16.79
N ILE A 60 -25.36 10.55 15.85
CA ILE A 60 -24.27 10.87 14.89
C ILE A 60 -22.99 11.32 15.61
N LYS A 61 -23.09 12.12 16.68
CA LYS A 61 -21.87 12.55 17.43
C LYS A 61 -21.14 11.36 18.06
N ALA A 62 -21.88 10.42 18.62
CA ALA A 62 -21.31 9.20 19.20
C ALA A 62 -20.69 8.30 18.11
N LEU A 63 -21.36 8.17 16.96
CA LEU A 63 -20.86 7.44 15.80
C LEU A 63 -19.53 8.03 15.29
N LEU A 64 -19.48 9.33 15.05
CA LEU A 64 -18.26 10.00 14.55
C LEU A 64 -17.08 9.85 15.53
N LYS A 65 -17.36 9.86 16.83
CA LYS A 65 -16.34 9.60 17.85
C LYS A 65 -15.91 8.13 17.87
N HIS A 66 -16.85 7.20 17.73
CA HIS A 66 -16.59 5.76 17.74
C HIS A 66 -15.68 5.33 16.59
N VAL A 67 -15.91 5.86 15.38
CA VAL A 67 -15.11 5.52 14.18
C VAL A 67 -13.86 6.38 14.03
N ASP A 68 -13.49 7.22 15.01
CA ASP A 68 -12.40 8.20 14.91
C ASP A 68 -12.46 9.00 13.58
N PHE A 69 -13.66 9.49 13.25
CA PHE A 69 -13.95 10.12 11.96
C PHE A 69 -13.02 11.29 11.66
N SER A 70 -12.68 12.11 12.65
CA SER A 70 -11.79 13.25 12.49
C SER A 70 -10.39 12.82 12.01
N PHE A 71 -9.89 11.71 12.55
CA PHE A 71 -8.63 11.13 12.11
C PHE A 71 -8.73 10.64 10.66
N LEU A 72 -9.73 9.82 10.36
CA LEU A 72 -9.94 9.29 9.00
C LEU A 72 -10.18 10.38 7.98
N CYS A 73 -10.96 11.42 8.33
CA CYS A 73 -11.25 12.52 7.43
C CYS A 73 -9.98 13.29 7.05
N VAL A 74 -9.19 13.73 8.04
CA VAL A 74 -7.96 14.49 7.79
C VAL A 74 -6.93 13.66 7.04
N LEU A 75 -6.78 12.38 7.39
CA LEU A 75 -5.89 11.47 6.72
C LEU A 75 -6.27 11.31 5.23
N ASN A 76 -7.55 11.02 4.95
CA ASN A 76 -8.03 10.84 3.59
C ASN A 76 -8.02 12.13 2.76
N LEU A 77 -8.25 13.30 3.37
CA LEU A 77 -8.06 14.58 2.70
C LEU A 77 -6.60 14.76 2.22
N GLY A 78 -5.64 14.36 3.04
CA GLY A 78 -4.24 14.34 2.63
C GLY A 78 -3.99 13.38 1.46
N VAL A 79 -4.53 12.14 1.54
CA VAL A 79 -4.42 11.14 0.46
C VAL A 79 -5.02 11.67 -0.85
N ILE A 80 -6.22 12.22 -0.81
CA ILE A 80 -6.90 12.76 -2.00
C ILE A 80 -6.11 13.93 -2.58
N ALA A 81 -5.66 14.88 -1.75
CA ALA A 81 -4.84 16.00 -2.18
C ALA A 81 -3.56 15.54 -2.88
N SER A 82 -2.92 14.51 -2.37
CA SER A 82 -1.73 13.91 -2.98
C SER A 82 -2.03 13.26 -4.33
N ILE A 83 -3.09 12.46 -4.41
CA ILE A 83 -3.50 11.81 -5.67
C ILE A 83 -3.79 12.87 -6.73
N LEU A 84 -4.53 13.92 -6.39
CA LEU A 84 -4.88 14.98 -7.33
C LEU A 84 -3.68 15.81 -7.81
N THR A 85 -2.65 15.98 -6.96
CA THR A 85 -1.49 16.83 -7.27
C THR A 85 -0.29 16.06 -7.80
N LEU A 86 0.04 14.90 -7.19
CA LEU A 86 1.25 14.15 -7.49
C LEU A 86 1.05 12.99 -8.47
N ALA A 87 -0.17 12.47 -8.63
CA ALA A 87 -0.38 11.30 -9.50
C ALA A 87 0.15 11.53 -10.92
N LYS A 88 -0.15 12.70 -11.50
CA LYS A 88 0.34 13.07 -12.84
C LYS A 88 1.87 13.21 -12.89
N LEU A 89 2.46 13.85 -11.88
CA LEU A 89 3.92 14.03 -11.78
C LEU A 89 4.63 12.69 -11.63
N LEU A 90 4.12 11.82 -10.76
CA LEU A 90 4.67 10.49 -10.54
C LEU A 90 4.49 9.59 -11.77
N ALA A 91 3.34 9.67 -12.45
CA ALA A 91 3.12 8.93 -13.71
C ALA A 91 4.16 9.33 -14.77
N ILE A 92 4.36 10.64 -14.99
CA ILE A 92 5.40 11.14 -15.91
C ILE A 92 6.79 10.70 -15.46
N GLY A 93 7.06 10.73 -14.15
CA GLY A 93 8.33 10.28 -13.58
C GLY A 93 8.61 8.80 -13.83
N PHE A 94 7.61 7.92 -13.66
CA PHE A 94 7.74 6.50 -13.96
C PHE A 94 7.85 6.21 -15.45
N GLU A 95 7.17 6.98 -16.29
CA GLU A 95 7.27 6.83 -17.75
C GLU A 95 8.64 7.24 -18.28
N ARG A 96 9.18 8.38 -17.81
CA ARG A 96 10.42 8.95 -18.33
C ARG A 96 11.68 8.52 -17.58
N TYR A 97 11.57 8.29 -16.27
CA TYR A 97 12.71 8.04 -15.37
C TYR A 97 12.43 6.89 -14.37
N PRO A 98 11.98 5.70 -14.84
CA PRO A 98 11.54 4.63 -13.96
C PRO A 98 12.61 4.17 -12.97
N VAL A 99 13.86 4.04 -13.42
CA VAL A 99 14.99 3.61 -12.59
C VAL A 99 15.26 4.60 -11.45
N PHE A 100 15.26 5.91 -11.74
CA PHE A 100 15.58 6.93 -10.74
C PHE A 100 14.47 7.05 -9.69
N LEU A 101 13.22 6.95 -10.13
CA LEU A 101 12.09 7.01 -9.21
C LEU A 101 12.03 5.75 -8.33
N ALA A 102 12.25 4.57 -8.90
CA ALA A 102 12.37 3.33 -8.15
C ALA A 102 13.55 3.37 -7.16
N ALA A 103 14.71 3.93 -7.55
CA ALA A 103 15.88 4.11 -6.68
C ALA A 103 15.56 5.02 -5.48
N LEU A 104 14.83 6.14 -5.69
CA LEU A 104 14.38 7.01 -4.61
C LEU A 104 13.56 6.23 -3.58
N PHE A 105 12.55 5.48 -4.05
CA PHE A 105 11.67 4.71 -3.17
C PHE A 105 12.39 3.53 -2.51
N PHE A 106 13.28 2.86 -3.22
CA PHE A 106 14.12 1.83 -2.65
C PHE A 106 14.93 2.36 -1.46
N GLY A 107 15.55 3.53 -1.61
CA GLY A 107 16.30 4.19 -0.55
C GLY A 107 15.42 4.56 0.67
N LEU A 108 14.24 5.14 0.41
CA LEU A 108 13.25 5.45 1.46
C LEU A 108 12.84 4.20 2.24
N ILE A 109 12.48 3.13 1.55
CA ILE A 109 12.02 1.87 2.18
C ILE A 109 13.17 1.21 2.93
N LEU A 110 14.36 1.12 2.34
CA LEU A 110 15.54 0.51 2.94
C LEU A 110 15.89 1.20 4.29
N ALA A 111 15.91 2.53 4.30
CA ALA A 111 16.21 3.29 5.51
C ALA A 111 15.10 3.24 6.57
N SER A 112 13.87 2.87 6.19
CA SER A 112 12.76 2.73 7.13
C SER A 112 12.81 1.42 7.93
N ILE A 113 13.44 0.37 7.41
CA ILE A 113 13.49 -0.96 8.04
C ILE A 113 14.02 -0.92 9.47
N PRO A 114 15.17 -0.26 9.76
CA PRO A 114 15.67 -0.15 11.13
C PRO A 114 14.71 0.59 12.08
N SER A 115 14.01 1.62 11.58
CA SER A 115 13.08 2.40 12.37
C SER A 115 11.85 1.58 12.78
N VAL A 116 11.36 0.76 11.85
CA VAL A 116 10.28 -0.19 12.10
C VAL A 116 10.73 -1.30 13.05
N ALA A 117 11.93 -1.86 12.83
CA ALA A 117 12.47 -2.92 13.67
C ALA A 117 12.67 -2.49 15.15
N LYS A 118 12.93 -1.21 15.40
CA LYS A 118 13.02 -0.65 16.78
C LYS A 118 11.69 -0.71 17.55
N MET A 119 10.56 -0.87 16.86
CA MET A 119 9.27 -1.03 17.54
C MET A 119 9.10 -2.42 18.16
N ILE A 120 9.94 -3.40 17.82
CA ILE A 120 10.01 -4.71 18.45
C ILE A 120 10.70 -4.54 19.80
N LYS A 121 9.94 -4.75 20.88
CA LYS A 121 10.44 -4.58 22.25
C LYS A 121 11.32 -5.73 22.71
N HIS A 122 10.92 -6.95 22.34
CA HIS A 122 11.61 -8.17 22.75
C HIS A 122 11.90 -9.06 21.54
N TRP A 123 13.18 -9.17 21.21
CA TRP A 123 13.66 -10.10 20.20
C TRP A 123 13.71 -11.52 20.76
N SER A 124 13.01 -12.44 20.13
CA SER A 124 12.95 -13.86 20.49
C SER A 124 13.03 -14.73 19.24
N ALA A 125 13.18 -16.03 19.39
CA ALA A 125 13.14 -16.94 18.25
C ALA A 125 11.82 -16.83 17.47
N THR A 126 10.70 -16.60 18.14
CA THR A 126 9.39 -16.43 17.48
C THR A 126 9.31 -15.14 16.69
N THR A 127 9.89 -14.03 17.15
CA THR A 127 9.94 -12.77 16.40
C THR A 127 10.87 -12.89 15.19
N LEU A 128 11.99 -13.58 15.29
CA LEU A 128 12.86 -13.86 14.14
C LEU A 128 12.17 -14.73 13.09
N ILE A 129 11.51 -15.81 13.51
CA ILE A 129 10.72 -16.65 12.60
C ILE A 129 9.62 -15.82 11.92
N ALA A 130 8.90 -14.99 12.67
CA ALA A 130 7.86 -14.10 12.15
C ALA A 130 8.42 -13.13 11.09
N LEU A 131 9.60 -12.55 11.33
CA LEU A 131 10.30 -11.68 10.38
C LEU A 131 10.63 -12.43 9.08
N PHE A 132 11.22 -13.61 9.18
CA PHE A 132 11.56 -14.42 8.01
C PHE A 132 10.33 -14.92 7.25
N ILE A 133 9.22 -15.20 7.93
CA ILE A 133 7.94 -15.52 7.28
C ILE A 133 7.47 -14.32 6.45
N GLY A 134 7.43 -13.11 7.03
CA GLY A 134 7.04 -11.91 6.30
C GLY A 134 7.93 -11.64 5.09
N PHE A 135 9.25 -11.76 5.27
CA PHE A 135 10.24 -11.60 4.21
C PHE A 135 10.04 -12.62 3.08
N GLY A 136 9.88 -13.91 3.44
CA GLY A 136 9.67 -14.98 2.46
C GLY A 136 8.38 -14.81 1.66
N ILE A 137 7.28 -14.40 2.33
CA ILE A 137 6.01 -14.12 1.64
C ILE A 137 6.20 -12.99 0.62
N ALA A 138 6.83 -11.87 1.01
CA ALA A 138 7.03 -10.75 0.10
C ALA A 138 7.91 -11.12 -1.12
N ILE A 139 9.00 -11.85 -0.89
CA ILE A 139 9.86 -12.32 -1.98
C ILE A 139 9.12 -13.33 -2.87
N SER A 140 8.35 -14.26 -2.30
CA SER A 140 7.64 -15.26 -3.10
C SER A 140 6.68 -14.63 -4.12
N MET A 141 6.11 -13.46 -3.82
CA MET A 141 5.23 -12.73 -4.73
C MET A 141 5.94 -12.29 -6.03
N THR A 142 7.27 -12.14 -6.03
CA THR A 142 8.03 -11.80 -7.24
C THR A 142 8.13 -12.95 -8.23
N PHE A 143 7.86 -14.19 -7.79
CA PHE A 143 7.92 -15.40 -8.60
C PHE A 143 6.54 -15.91 -9.03
N VAL A 144 5.46 -15.26 -8.57
CA VAL A 144 4.09 -15.66 -8.94
C VAL A 144 3.81 -15.20 -10.37
N PRO A 145 3.48 -16.12 -11.30
CA PRO A 145 3.10 -15.75 -12.66
C PRO A 145 1.76 -15.01 -12.64
N THR A 146 1.59 -14.09 -13.58
CA THR A 146 0.33 -13.36 -13.74
C THR A 146 -0.78 -14.31 -14.20
N ALA A 147 -1.90 -14.32 -13.47
CA ALA A 147 -3.08 -15.09 -13.87
C ALA A 147 -3.78 -14.48 -15.09
N SER A 148 -4.60 -15.26 -15.79
CA SER A 148 -5.46 -14.76 -16.85
C SER A 148 -6.65 -13.96 -16.29
N GLU A 149 -7.16 -13.02 -17.10
CA GLU A 149 -8.35 -12.22 -16.77
C GLU A 149 -9.58 -13.13 -16.54
N ASN A 150 -10.34 -12.85 -15.49
CA ASN A 150 -11.49 -13.63 -15.10
C ASN A 150 -12.63 -12.72 -14.59
N THR A 151 -13.80 -12.83 -15.23
CA THR A 151 -15.00 -12.02 -14.91
C THR A 151 -15.99 -12.73 -13.99
N HIS A 152 -15.66 -13.94 -13.49
CA HIS A 152 -16.56 -14.66 -12.60
C HIS A 152 -16.76 -13.88 -11.29
N VAL A 153 -18.02 -13.75 -10.84
CA VAL A 153 -18.42 -12.92 -9.70
C VAL A 153 -17.60 -13.22 -8.42
N ILE A 154 -17.42 -14.52 -8.12
CA ILE A 154 -16.66 -14.94 -6.93
C ILE A 154 -15.18 -14.53 -7.06
N TYR A 155 -14.61 -14.64 -8.27
CA TYR A 155 -13.22 -14.22 -8.53
C TYR A 155 -13.08 -12.69 -8.41
N LEU A 156 -14.02 -11.92 -8.90
CA LEU A 156 -14.06 -10.46 -8.73
C LEU A 156 -14.17 -10.05 -7.26
N MET A 157 -15.01 -10.75 -6.49
CA MET A 157 -15.06 -10.54 -5.02
C MET A 157 -13.70 -10.85 -4.38
N LEU A 158 -13.05 -11.96 -4.76
CA LEU A 158 -11.74 -12.32 -4.26
C LEU A 158 -10.69 -11.27 -4.64
N CYS A 159 -10.71 -10.73 -5.86
CA CYS A 159 -9.89 -9.60 -6.28
C CYS A 159 -10.07 -8.40 -5.34
N GLY A 160 -11.31 -8.06 -5.00
CA GLY A 160 -11.61 -6.99 -4.04
C GLY A 160 -11.05 -7.26 -2.65
N VAL A 161 -11.26 -8.47 -2.11
CA VAL A 161 -10.73 -8.88 -0.80
C VAL A 161 -9.21 -8.74 -0.76
N VAL A 162 -8.52 -9.37 -1.74
CA VAL A 162 -7.06 -9.45 -1.72
C VAL A 162 -6.42 -8.10 -2.02
N ALA A 163 -6.99 -7.31 -2.94
CA ALA A 163 -6.53 -5.96 -3.21
C ALA A 163 -6.62 -5.05 -1.97
N MET A 164 -7.77 -5.06 -1.28
CA MET A 164 -7.94 -4.27 -0.05
C MET A 164 -7.01 -4.74 1.06
N CYS A 165 -6.86 -6.05 1.26
CA CYS A 165 -5.90 -6.60 2.22
C CYS A 165 -4.47 -6.15 1.91
N SER A 166 -4.06 -6.18 0.65
CA SER A 166 -2.74 -5.75 0.21
C SER A 166 -2.48 -4.26 0.44
N MET A 167 -3.48 -3.41 0.26
CA MET A 167 -3.35 -1.97 0.52
C MET A 167 -3.14 -1.66 2.01
N ILE A 168 -3.68 -2.49 2.90
CA ILE A 168 -3.54 -2.33 4.34
C ILE A 168 -2.18 -2.87 4.79
N ILE A 169 -1.74 -4.01 4.26
CA ILE A 169 -0.46 -4.63 4.62
C ILE A 169 0.69 -3.78 4.06
N PRO A 170 1.60 -3.28 4.92
CA PRO A 170 2.77 -2.55 4.44
C PRO A 170 3.63 -3.39 3.50
N GLY A 171 4.12 -2.79 2.41
CA GLY A 171 5.04 -3.42 1.48
C GLY A 171 4.40 -4.02 0.22
N VAL A 172 3.08 -4.12 0.14
CA VAL A 172 2.37 -4.57 -1.07
C VAL A 172 1.34 -3.55 -1.52
N SER A 173 1.27 -3.35 -2.81
CA SER A 173 0.27 -2.49 -3.46
C SER A 173 -0.90 -3.34 -3.94
N GLY A 174 -2.14 -2.89 -3.68
CA GLY A 174 -3.34 -3.54 -4.18
C GLY A 174 -3.38 -3.62 -5.71
N SER A 175 -2.83 -2.63 -6.41
CA SER A 175 -2.69 -2.66 -7.87
C SER A 175 -1.75 -3.75 -8.36
N PHE A 176 -0.63 -3.97 -7.66
CA PHE A 176 0.29 -5.06 -7.97
C PHE A 176 -0.37 -6.44 -7.81
N VAL A 177 -1.13 -6.64 -6.74
CA VAL A 177 -1.84 -7.90 -6.53
C VAL A 177 -2.94 -8.12 -7.58
N LEU A 178 -3.70 -7.10 -7.94
CA LEU A 178 -4.67 -7.17 -9.05
C LEU A 178 -3.98 -7.50 -10.37
N LEU A 179 -2.76 -7.01 -10.60
CA LEU A 179 -1.95 -7.38 -11.78
C LEU A 179 -1.61 -8.86 -11.75
N LEU A 180 -1.11 -9.39 -10.63
CA LEU A 180 -0.83 -10.83 -10.47
C LEU A 180 -2.09 -11.68 -10.66
N MET A 181 -3.25 -11.20 -10.20
CA MET A 181 -4.55 -11.85 -10.41
C MET A 181 -5.10 -11.67 -11.83
N GLY A 182 -4.39 -11.01 -12.75
CA GLY A 182 -4.80 -10.81 -14.15
C GLY A 182 -5.93 -9.79 -14.36
N ASN A 183 -6.47 -9.22 -13.29
CA ASN A 183 -7.70 -8.39 -13.34
C ASN A 183 -7.45 -6.88 -13.17
N TYR A 184 -6.20 -6.43 -13.11
CA TYR A 184 -5.89 -5.00 -12.97
C TYR A 184 -6.45 -4.17 -14.12
N GLN A 185 -6.24 -4.61 -15.37
CA GLN A 185 -6.72 -3.91 -16.56
C GLN A 185 -8.23 -3.81 -16.55
N LEU A 186 -8.92 -4.94 -16.35
CA LEU A 186 -10.37 -5.02 -16.31
C LEU A 186 -10.95 -4.07 -15.26
N ILE A 187 -10.45 -4.13 -14.00
CA ILE A 187 -11.07 -3.41 -12.87
C ILE A 187 -10.68 -1.92 -12.85
N MET A 188 -9.39 -1.62 -13.03
CA MET A 188 -8.85 -0.27 -12.80
C MET A 188 -8.85 0.62 -14.04
N ILE A 189 -8.89 0.04 -15.23
CA ILE A 189 -8.81 0.79 -16.49
C ILE A 189 -10.10 0.65 -17.29
N ASP A 190 -10.41 -0.55 -17.76
CA ASP A 190 -11.50 -0.77 -18.71
C ASP A 190 -12.86 -0.44 -18.07
N THR A 191 -13.12 -0.97 -16.87
CA THR A 191 -14.40 -0.74 -16.17
C THR A 191 -14.54 0.73 -15.70
N VAL A 192 -13.46 1.39 -15.31
CA VAL A 192 -13.50 2.81 -14.95
C VAL A 192 -13.77 3.68 -16.18
N ASN A 193 -13.20 3.36 -17.34
CA ASN A 193 -13.47 4.07 -18.60
C ASN A 193 -14.92 3.83 -19.07
N THR A 194 -15.42 2.60 -18.96
CA THR A 194 -16.81 2.23 -19.26
C THR A 194 -17.78 3.03 -18.37
N LEU A 195 -17.46 3.15 -17.06
CA LEU A 195 -18.26 3.94 -16.13
C LEU A 195 -18.26 5.44 -16.48
N ARG A 196 -17.08 5.98 -16.88
CA ARG A 196 -16.97 7.37 -17.36
C ARG A 196 -17.74 7.65 -18.64
N ALA A 197 -17.85 6.65 -19.52
CA ALA A 197 -18.67 6.72 -20.74
C ALA A 197 -20.18 6.66 -20.47
N GLY A 198 -20.60 6.42 -19.18
CA GLY A 198 -22.00 6.35 -18.78
C GLY A 198 -22.63 4.95 -18.97
N ASP A 199 -21.86 3.94 -19.35
CA ASP A 199 -22.33 2.57 -19.48
C ASP A 199 -22.28 1.83 -18.13
N PHE A 200 -23.28 2.13 -17.29
CA PHE A 200 -23.44 1.52 -15.99
C PHE A 200 -23.82 0.04 -16.06
N ALA A 201 -24.50 -0.37 -17.15
CA ALA A 201 -24.95 -1.75 -17.31
C ALA A 201 -23.78 -2.73 -17.42
N THR A 202 -22.70 -2.33 -18.09
CA THR A 202 -21.49 -3.14 -18.24
C THR A 202 -20.53 -2.95 -17.04
N ALA A 203 -20.44 -1.74 -16.46
CA ALA A 203 -19.48 -1.47 -15.39
C ALA A 203 -19.90 -2.03 -14.03
N LEU A 204 -21.18 -1.92 -13.64
CA LEU A 204 -21.64 -2.30 -12.29
C LEU A 204 -21.51 -3.81 -11.99
N PRO A 205 -21.78 -4.74 -12.91
CA PRO A 205 -21.58 -6.17 -12.66
C PRO A 205 -20.14 -6.54 -12.28
N ILE A 206 -19.15 -5.73 -12.66
CA ILE A 206 -17.74 -5.92 -12.30
C ILE A 206 -17.44 -5.19 -11.00
N LEU A 207 -17.83 -3.92 -10.86
CA LEU A 207 -17.48 -3.08 -9.72
C LEU A 207 -18.18 -3.50 -8.42
N ILE A 208 -19.44 -3.93 -8.48
CA ILE A 208 -20.18 -4.31 -7.26
C ILE A 208 -19.54 -5.50 -6.55
N PRO A 209 -19.23 -6.64 -7.22
CA PRO A 209 -18.52 -7.74 -6.56
C PRO A 209 -17.17 -7.32 -6.00
N VAL A 210 -16.39 -6.53 -6.73
CA VAL A 210 -15.10 -6.03 -6.27
C VAL A 210 -15.26 -5.15 -5.03
N ALA A 211 -16.23 -4.23 -5.02
CA ALA A 211 -16.50 -3.36 -3.88
C ALA A 211 -16.97 -4.15 -2.65
N VAL A 212 -17.85 -5.12 -2.82
CA VAL A 212 -18.29 -6.02 -1.73
C VAL A 212 -17.10 -6.80 -1.18
N GLY A 213 -16.28 -7.37 -2.05
CA GLY A 213 -15.05 -8.05 -1.66
C GLY A 213 -14.09 -7.14 -0.90
N ALA A 214 -13.89 -5.91 -1.37
CA ALA A 214 -13.03 -4.92 -0.71
C ALA A 214 -13.52 -4.58 0.71
N VAL A 215 -14.82 -4.38 0.89
CA VAL A 215 -15.41 -4.14 2.22
C VAL A 215 -15.23 -5.35 3.14
N LEU A 216 -15.46 -6.56 2.65
CA LEU A 216 -15.24 -7.80 3.41
C LEU A 216 -13.76 -7.96 3.80
N GLY A 217 -12.84 -7.75 2.86
CA GLY A 217 -11.40 -7.78 3.11
C GLY A 217 -10.98 -6.78 4.18
N LEU A 218 -11.48 -5.54 4.08
CA LEU A 218 -11.24 -4.49 5.07
C LEU A 218 -11.69 -4.90 6.47
N ILE A 219 -12.92 -5.40 6.60
CA ILE A 219 -13.50 -5.79 7.89
C ILE A 219 -12.75 -6.96 8.50
N VAL A 220 -12.48 -8.01 7.72
CA VAL A 220 -11.81 -9.23 8.22
C VAL A 220 -10.38 -8.91 8.61
N LEU A 221 -9.61 -8.27 7.71
CA LEU A 221 -8.20 -8.00 7.95
C LEU A 221 -7.99 -6.99 9.09
N SER A 222 -8.78 -5.91 9.17
CA SER A 222 -8.65 -4.93 10.25
C SER A 222 -8.91 -5.54 11.63
N ARG A 223 -9.87 -6.47 11.74
CA ARG A 223 -10.13 -7.22 12.98
C ARG A 223 -8.97 -8.15 13.32
N PHE A 224 -8.48 -8.90 12.33
CA PHE A 224 -7.36 -9.80 12.50
C PHE A 224 -6.08 -9.04 12.93
N LEU A 225 -5.73 -7.96 12.23
CA LEU A 225 -4.57 -7.15 12.57
C LEU A 225 -4.71 -6.50 13.95
N SER A 226 -5.87 -5.93 14.27
CA SER A 226 -6.11 -5.36 15.60
C SER A 226 -5.98 -6.41 16.71
N TRP A 227 -6.45 -7.64 16.51
CA TRP A 227 -6.25 -8.75 17.43
C TRP A 227 -4.76 -9.12 17.54
N LEU A 228 -4.07 -9.24 16.40
CA LEU A 228 -2.66 -9.60 16.33
C LEU A 228 -1.77 -8.59 17.06
N PHE A 229 -1.98 -7.29 16.81
CA PHE A 229 -1.24 -6.22 17.52
C PHE A 229 -1.49 -6.21 19.02
N LYS A 230 -2.73 -6.49 19.46
CA LYS A 230 -3.05 -6.52 20.90
C LYS A 230 -2.46 -7.71 21.62
N ARG A 231 -2.37 -8.87 20.97
CA ARG A 231 -1.96 -10.13 21.61
C ARG A 231 -0.51 -10.51 21.34
N HIS A 232 0.00 -10.18 20.17
CA HIS A 232 1.33 -10.58 19.69
C HIS A 232 2.04 -9.41 18.99
N HIS A 233 2.13 -8.25 19.67
CA HIS A 233 2.64 -7.00 19.11
C HIS A 233 4.00 -7.18 18.42
N ASP A 234 4.99 -7.75 19.12
CA ASP A 234 6.34 -7.90 18.60
C ASP A 234 6.40 -8.82 17.37
N ASN A 235 5.62 -9.91 17.38
CA ASN A 235 5.53 -10.80 16.22
C ASN A 235 4.83 -10.12 15.03
N ALA A 236 3.78 -9.33 15.29
CA ALA A 236 3.09 -8.57 14.24
C ALA A 236 4.03 -7.55 13.58
N VAL A 237 4.77 -6.79 14.40
CA VAL A 237 5.77 -5.83 13.92
C VAL A 237 6.88 -6.56 13.15
N ALA A 238 7.34 -7.72 13.63
CA ALA A 238 8.37 -8.50 12.98
C ALA A 238 7.94 -9.01 11.60
N VAL A 239 6.72 -9.58 11.46
CA VAL A 239 6.17 -9.99 10.15
C VAL A 239 6.13 -8.81 9.19
N ILE A 240 5.62 -7.66 9.64
CA ILE A 240 5.53 -6.44 8.82
C ILE A 240 6.92 -5.95 8.43
N THR A 241 7.87 -5.92 9.37
CA THR A 241 9.26 -5.53 9.10
C THR A 241 9.90 -6.44 8.04
N GLY A 242 9.72 -7.75 8.18
CA GLY A 242 10.19 -8.73 7.20
C GLY A 242 9.52 -8.52 5.84
N PHE A 243 8.23 -8.27 5.83
CA PHE A 243 7.48 -8.02 4.61
C PHE A 243 7.94 -6.75 3.89
N VAL A 244 8.17 -5.64 4.62
CA VAL A 244 8.74 -4.40 4.08
C VAL A 244 10.16 -4.65 3.54
N ALA A 245 10.98 -5.44 4.24
CA ALA A 245 12.31 -5.79 3.75
C ALA A 245 12.26 -6.63 2.46
N GLY A 246 11.38 -7.63 2.40
CA GLY A 246 11.18 -8.47 1.21
C GLY A 246 10.60 -7.68 0.02
N SER A 247 9.77 -6.67 0.27
CA SER A 247 9.19 -5.83 -0.78
C SER A 247 10.23 -4.99 -1.56
N LEU A 248 11.45 -4.84 -1.03
CA LEU A 248 12.56 -4.24 -1.77
C LEU A 248 12.86 -4.98 -3.08
N ALA A 249 12.62 -6.29 -3.14
CA ALA A 249 12.74 -7.05 -4.39
C ALA A 249 11.70 -6.60 -5.44
N ILE A 250 10.50 -6.19 -4.99
CA ILE A 250 9.44 -5.66 -5.86
C ILE A 250 9.79 -4.24 -6.34
N VAL A 251 10.45 -3.44 -5.52
CA VAL A 251 10.79 -2.03 -5.82
C VAL A 251 12.21 -1.90 -6.41
N TRP A 252 12.89 -3.03 -6.67
CA TRP A 252 14.24 -3.03 -7.23
C TRP A 252 14.32 -2.15 -8.49
N PRO A 253 15.27 -1.20 -8.58
CA PRO A 253 15.28 -0.21 -9.67
C PRO A 253 15.62 -0.80 -11.06
N TRP A 254 16.48 -1.80 -11.11
CA TRP A 254 16.97 -2.36 -12.37
C TRP A 254 16.19 -3.61 -12.74
N LYS A 255 15.30 -3.43 -13.72
CA LYS A 255 14.40 -4.48 -14.21
C LYS A 255 14.38 -4.48 -15.73
N ARG A 256 14.27 -5.67 -16.32
CA ARG A 256 13.88 -5.83 -17.73
C ARG A 256 12.45 -6.32 -17.83
N ALA A 257 11.84 -6.10 -19.00
CA ALA A 257 10.58 -6.73 -19.33
C ALA A 257 10.79 -8.26 -19.38
N GLY A 258 9.91 -8.98 -18.67
CA GLY A 258 9.84 -10.43 -18.74
C GLY A 258 8.81 -10.85 -19.81
N GLU A 259 7.60 -11.23 -19.41
CA GLU A 259 6.54 -11.55 -20.35
C GLU A 259 5.92 -10.28 -20.92
N VAL A 260 5.82 -10.23 -22.26
CA VAL A 260 5.18 -9.14 -23.00
C VAL A 260 4.05 -9.77 -23.85
N ILE A 261 2.87 -9.17 -23.78
CA ILE A 261 1.73 -9.55 -24.64
C ILE A 261 1.32 -8.39 -25.52
N MET A 262 0.81 -8.72 -26.71
CA MET A 262 0.17 -7.74 -27.59
C MET A 262 -1.32 -7.64 -27.20
N LYS A 263 -1.79 -6.49 -26.73
CA LYS A 263 -3.20 -6.22 -26.47
C LYS A 263 -3.59 -4.90 -27.16
N ASN A 264 -4.58 -4.97 -28.04
CA ASN A 264 -5.07 -3.81 -28.82
C ASN A 264 -4.01 -3.13 -29.71
N GLY A 265 -2.99 -3.89 -30.17
CA GLY A 265 -1.91 -3.35 -31.01
C GLY A 265 -0.76 -2.70 -30.23
N GLU A 266 -0.80 -2.70 -28.91
CA GLU A 266 0.26 -2.18 -28.03
C GLU A 266 0.94 -3.32 -27.26
N GLU A 267 2.27 -3.22 -27.11
CA GLU A 267 3.03 -4.12 -26.28
C GLU A 267 2.76 -3.84 -24.81
N LYS A 268 2.33 -4.84 -24.06
CA LYS A 268 2.07 -4.76 -22.63
C LYS A 268 2.95 -5.70 -21.86
N VAL A 269 3.80 -5.15 -20.97
CA VAL A 269 4.65 -5.92 -20.08
C VAL A 269 3.80 -6.49 -18.95
N LEU A 270 3.73 -7.83 -18.84
CA LEU A 270 3.01 -8.53 -17.77
C LEU A 270 3.88 -8.80 -16.55
N SER A 271 5.19 -9.01 -16.75
CA SER A 271 6.12 -9.31 -15.67
C SER A 271 7.42 -8.56 -15.84
N TYR A 272 8.12 -8.35 -14.73
CA TYR A 272 9.45 -7.75 -14.71
C TYR A 272 10.43 -8.69 -14.03
N ILE A 273 11.63 -8.80 -14.58
CA ILE A 273 12.72 -9.60 -14.03
C ILE A 273 13.79 -8.64 -13.50
N ASN A 274 14.16 -8.85 -12.23
CA ASN A 274 15.22 -8.06 -11.61
C ASN A 274 16.57 -8.42 -12.23
N GLU A 275 17.36 -7.40 -12.57
CA GLU A 275 18.70 -7.55 -13.12
C GLU A 275 19.75 -6.84 -12.25
N LEU A 276 21.00 -7.27 -12.39
CA LEU A 276 22.11 -6.53 -11.83
C LEU A 276 22.36 -5.26 -12.65
N PRO A 277 22.64 -4.12 -12.02
CA PRO A 277 22.91 -2.88 -12.75
C PRO A 277 24.22 -2.95 -13.51
N VAL A 278 24.25 -2.32 -14.68
CA VAL A 278 25.51 -2.00 -15.35
C VAL A 278 26.10 -0.77 -14.67
N MET A 279 27.38 -0.82 -14.31
CA MET A 279 28.08 0.28 -13.61
C MET A 279 28.43 1.42 -14.58
N ASP A 280 27.43 2.14 -15.03
CA ASP A 280 27.52 3.30 -15.90
C ASP A 280 27.17 4.60 -15.15
N THR A 281 27.12 5.72 -15.85
CA THR A 281 26.73 7.02 -15.27
C THR A 281 25.31 6.98 -14.69
N HIS A 282 24.38 6.26 -15.33
CA HIS A 282 23.00 6.12 -14.83
C HIS A 282 22.94 5.38 -13.51
N PHE A 283 23.80 4.34 -13.33
CA PHE A 283 23.92 3.64 -12.05
C PHE A 283 24.34 4.58 -10.92
N PHE A 284 25.38 5.39 -11.13
CA PHE A 284 25.88 6.30 -10.09
C PHE A 284 24.87 7.40 -9.74
N ILE A 285 24.11 7.90 -10.73
CA ILE A 285 23.01 8.84 -10.49
C ILE A 285 21.91 8.16 -9.68
N ALA A 286 21.50 6.95 -10.06
CA ALA A 286 20.48 6.18 -9.34
C ALA A 286 20.90 5.88 -7.89
N LEU A 287 22.16 5.52 -7.68
CA LEU A 287 22.73 5.31 -6.35
C LEU A 287 22.70 6.59 -5.52
N GLY A 288 23.07 7.74 -6.10
CA GLY A 288 22.96 9.05 -5.45
C GLY A 288 21.52 9.39 -5.03
N ILE A 289 20.55 9.13 -5.90
CA ILE A 289 19.12 9.32 -5.62
C ILE A 289 18.64 8.35 -4.53
N MET A 290 19.09 7.10 -4.55
CA MET A 290 18.79 6.10 -3.51
C MET A 290 19.30 6.57 -2.14
N LEU A 291 20.53 7.06 -2.07
CA LEU A 291 21.13 7.61 -0.84
C LEU A 291 20.39 8.87 -0.37
N ALA A 292 19.98 9.74 -1.29
CA ALA A 292 19.15 10.90 -0.98
C ALA A 292 17.78 10.49 -0.39
N GLY A 293 17.13 9.47 -0.96
CA GLY A 293 15.90 8.88 -0.41
C GLY A 293 16.11 8.32 1.00
N ALA A 294 17.20 7.58 1.21
CA ALA A 294 17.55 7.04 2.53
C ALA A 294 17.81 8.17 3.54
N ALA A 295 18.55 9.21 3.18
CA ALA A 295 18.82 10.37 4.02
C ALA A 295 17.52 11.11 4.38
N LEU A 296 16.63 11.32 3.41
CA LEU A 296 15.31 11.93 3.63
C LEU A 296 14.51 11.16 4.67
N MET A 297 14.47 9.81 4.55
CA MET A 297 13.76 8.97 5.51
C MET A 297 14.33 9.08 6.93
N ILE A 298 15.66 9.06 7.06
CA ILE A 298 16.33 9.21 8.36
C ILE A 298 16.02 10.59 9.00
N LEU A 299 15.96 11.65 8.19
CA LEU A 299 15.59 12.98 8.66
C LEU A 299 14.14 13.03 9.15
N VAL A 300 13.21 12.40 8.42
CA VAL A 300 11.80 12.31 8.81
C VAL A 300 11.64 11.52 10.12
N ASP A 301 12.36 10.41 10.27
CA ASP A 301 12.35 9.60 11.49
C ASP A 301 12.87 10.39 12.71
N LYS A 302 14.00 11.07 12.57
CA LYS A 302 14.56 11.94 13.63
C LYS A 302 13.62 13.08 14.00
N ALA A 303 13.00 13.74 13.02
CA ALA A 303 12.05 14.81 13.26
C ALA A 303 10.76 14.31 13.96
N GLY A 304 10.35 13.08 13.68
CA GLY A 304 9.24 12.39 14.36
C GLY A 304 9.57 12.04 15.81
N SER A 305 10.75 11.47 16.04
CA SER A 305 11.21 11.05 17.38
C SER A 305 11.51 12.21 18.33
N ALA A 306 11.87 13.39 17.81
CA ALA A 306 12.13 14.59 18.63
C ALA A 306 10.85 15.25 19.18
N LYS A 307 9.66 14.79 18.78
CA LYS A 307 8.34 15.33 19.19
C LYS A 307 7.51 14.36 20.03
N ALA A 308 7.99 13.13 20.26
CA ALA A 308 7.40 12.13 21.13
C ALA A 308 8.10 12.12 22.50
#